data_96c3e64cdc4a6bce74cb84d664e0b7ee
#
_entry.id   96c3e64cdc4a6bce74cb84d664e0b7ee
#
_cell.length_a   1.000
_cell.length_b   1.000
_cell.length_c   1.000
_cell.angle_alpha   90.00
_cell.angle_beta   90.00
_cell.angle_gamma   90.00
#
_symmetry.space_group_name_H-M   'P 1'
#
loop_
_entity.id
_entity.type
_entity.pdbx_description
1 polymer ?
#
loop_
_entity_poly.entity_id
_entity_poly.type
_entity_poly.pdbx_seq_one_letter_code
_entity_poly.pdbx_strand_id
1 'polypeptide(L)'
;MSSTNPRSYESIASRKVAFLGLGVMGYPMAGHLALAGHEVTVYNRTAAKAVAWCEEFAATPAPRSAATPREAATGADIVFCCVGNDDDLRSVTLGSDGAFAGMKPGAIFVDHTTASAEVARELYAAAKAQGLQFVDAPVSGGQAGAQNGMLTVMCGGDANAFATVQPVGMAFSRAFTLLGSSGAGQLAKMVNQICIAGLVQGLSEAIAFGQNAGLDMKQVLDVIGKGAAQSWQMDNRGKTMVDDKFDFGFAVDWMRKDLGLVLDEAKRNGSRLPVTALVDQFYADVQKMGGNRWDTSSLIKRLK
;
A
#
# COMPACT_ATOMS: atom_id res chain seq x y z
N MET A 1 5.16 21.30 2.82
CA MET A 1 5.64 20.29 3.79
C MET A 1 6.26 19.18 2.98
N SER A 2 7.42 18.64 3.38
CA SER A 2 8.06 17.51 2.70
C SER A 2 7.09 16.33 2.60
N SER A 3 7.10 15.64 1.47
CA SER A 3 6.29 14.42 1.27
C SER A 3 6.80 13.24 2.10
N THR A 4 8.01 13.36 2.64
CA THR A 4 8.74 12.30 3.37
C THR A 4 9.37 12.91 4.61
N ASN A 5 9.09 12.32 5.77
CA ASN A 5 9.68 12.73 7.04
C ASN A 5 10.98 11.94 7.26
N PRO A 6 12.15 12.59 7.25
CA PRO A 6 13.43 11.90 7.47
C PRO A 6 13.46 11.17 8.81
N ARG A 7 14.11 10.01 8.81
CA ARG A 7 14.34 9.18 10.02
C ARG A 7 15.79 8.69 10.03
N SER A 8 16.20 8.04 11.09
CA SER A 8 17.47 7.31 11.09
C SER A 8 17.35 6.07 10.21
N TYR A 9 18.31 5.88 9.31
CA TYR A 9 18.40 4.72 8.44
C TYR A 9 19.59 3.85 8.87
N GLU A 10 19.42 2.54 8.81
CA GLU A 10 20.55 1.61 8.98
C GLU A 10 21.54 1.80 7.82
N SER A 11 22.83 1.80 8.16
CA SER A 11 23.88 1.91 7.17
C SER A 11 24.05 0.56 6.45
N ILE A 12 23.58 0.49 5.21
CA ILE A 12 23.74 -0.65 4.31
C ILE A 12 24.41 -0.20 3.02
N ALA A 13 24.97 -1.15 2.27
CA ALA A 13 25.56 -0.85 0.98
C ALA A 13 24.53 -0.21 0.02
N SER A 14 24.92 0.88 -0.63
CA SER A 14 24.09 1.54 -1.64
C SER A 14 23.73 0.56 -2.76
N ARG A 15 22.50 0.64 -3.24
CA ARG A 15 21.97 -0.16 -4.35
C ARG A 15 21.44 0.75 -5.43
N LYS A 16 21.47 0.28 -6.67
CA LYS A 16 20.73 0.90 -7.77
C LYS A 16 19.31 0.36 -7.73
N VAL A 17 18.36 1.25 -7.43
CA VAL A 17 16.95 0.86 -7.31
C VAL A 17 16.08 1.67 -8.27
N ALA A 18 15.03 1.05 -8.78
CA ALA A 18 13.97 1.75 -9.48
C ALA A 18 12.71 1.80 -8.62
N PHE A 19 11.88 2.83 -8.77
CA PHE A 19 10.56 2.90 -8.15
C PHE A 19 9.50 3.30 -9.19
N LEU A 20 8.53 2.40 -9.41
CA LEU A 20 7.47 2.57 -10.40
C LEU A 20 6.15 2.93 -9.69
N GLY A 21 5.61 4.12 -10.01
CA GLY A 21 4.36 4.61 -9.42
C GLY A 21 4.59 5.55 -8.23
N LEU A 22 4.41 6.85 -8.49
CA LEU A 22 4.56 7.93 -7.52
C LEU A 22 3.18 8.45 -7.07
N GLY A 23 2.35 7.51 -6.60
CA GLY A 23 1.09 7.83 -5.93
C GLY A 23 1.32 8.29 -4.49
N VAL A 24 0.23 8.39 -3.72
CA VAL A 24 0.23 8.78 -2.30
C VAL A 24 1.18 7.92 -1.45
N MET A 25 1.32 6.64 -1.82
CA MET A 25 2.19 5.69 -1.13
C MET A 25 3.60 5.66 -1.73
N GLY A 26 3.71 5.49 -3.04
CA GLY A 26 5.01 5.28 -3.71
C GLY A 26 5.93 6.49 -3.67
N TYR A 27 5.39 7.70 -3.72
CA TYR A 27 6.19 8.92 -3.68
C TYR A 27 7.08 9.00 -2.42
N PRO A 28 6.53 8.93 -1.18
CA PRO A 28 7.35 8.93 0.02
C PRO A 28 8.18 7.65 0.19
N MET A 29 7.72 6.48 -0.27
CA MET A 29 8.52 5.24 -0.21
C MET A 29 9.81 5.37 -1.03
N ALA A 30 9.71 5.88 -2.27
CA ALA A 30 10.88 6.19 -3.09
C ALA A 30 11.79 7.25 -2.43
N GLY A 31 11.20 8.25 -1.77
CA GLY A 31 11.93 9.27 -1.02
C GLY A 31 12.76 8.68 0.12
N HIS A 32 12.20 7.76 0.89
CA HIS A 32 12.95 7.07 1.95
C HIS A 32 14.13 6.25 1.41
N LEU A 33 14.00 5.61 0.24
CA LEU A 33 15.10 4.90 -0.40
C LEU A 33 16.25 5.85 -0.78
N ALA A 34 15.91 7.01 -1.33
CA ALA A 34 16.90 8.04 -1.69
C ALA A 34 17.60 8.62 -0.45
N LEU A 35 16.83 8.94 0.61
CA LEU A 35 17.35 9.42 1.89
C LEU A 35 18.20 8.38 2.63
N ALA A 36 17.95 7.08 2.42
CA ALA A 36 18.78 5.99 2.92
C ALA A 36 20.08 5.80 2.14
N GLY A 37 20.33 6.59 1.08
CA GLY A 37 21.58 6.59 0.34
C GLY A 37 21.62 5.67 -0.89
N HIS A 38 20.46 5.19 -1.37
CA HIS A 38 20.38 4.42 -2.62
C HIS A 38 20.33 5.34 -3.85
N GLU A 39 20.82 4.84 -4.99
CA GLU A 39 20.65 5.48 -6.29
C GLU A 39 19.26 5.15 -6.85
N VAL A 40 18.35 6.13 -6.85
CA VAL A 40 16.94 5.90 -7.18
C VAL A 40 16.59 6.46 -8.55
N THR A 41 16.05 5.61 -9.45
CA THR A 41 15.42 6.02 -10.69
C THR A 41 13.91 5.83 -10.57
N VAL A 42 13.12 6.89 -10.78
CA VAL A 42 11.67 6.82 -10.64
C VAL A 42 10.96 6.85 -12.00
N TYR A 43 9.80 6.19 -12.05
CA TYR A 43 8.87 6.29 -13.16
C TYR A 43 7.46 6.56 -12.65
N ASN A 44 6.73 7.41 -13.34
CA ASN A 44 5.31 7.59 -13.12
C ASN A 44 4.60 7.91 -14.45
N ARG A 45 3.41 7.35 -14.67
CA ARG A 45 2.56 7.61 -15.87
C ARG A 45 2.36 9.12 -16.11
N THR A 46 2.21 9.91 -15.05
CA THR A 46 2.24 11.38 -15.12
C THR A 46 3.67 11.85 -14.90
N ALA A 47 4.40 12.14 -15.98
CA ALA A 47 5.82 12.48 -15.95
C ALA A 47 6.16 13.67 -15.02
N ALA A 48 5.27 14.67 -14.91
CA ALA A 48 5.47 15.82 -14.02
C ALA A 48 5.67 15.41 -12.55
N LYS A 49 5.08 14.30 -12.08
CA LYS A 49 5.32 13.78 -10.72
C LYS A 49 6.73 13.24 -10.54
N ALA A 50 7.30 12.61 -11.57
CA ALA A 50 8.65 12.09 -11.52
C ALA A 50 9.69 13.23 -11.53
N VAL A 51 9.43 14.29 -12.30
CA VAL A 51 10.25 15.51 -12.29
C VAL A 51 10.21 16.18 -10.92
N ALA A 52 9.02 16.43 -10.37
CA ALA A 52 8.86 17.03 -9.04
C ALA A 52 9.53 16.19 -7.94
N TRP A 53 9.49 14.87 -8.05
CA TRP A 53 10.19 13.98 -7.12
C TRP A 53 11.71 14.16 -7.21
N CYS A 54 12.28 14.23 -8.42
CA CYS A 54 13.72 14.47 -8.60
C CYS A 54 14.16 15.84 -8.06
N GLU A 55 13.32 16.86 -8.19
CA GLU A 55 13.58 18.20 -7.63
C GLU A 55 13.57 18.17 -6.11
N GLU A 56 12.58 17.52 -5.48
CA GLU A 56 12.47 17.41 -4.02
C GLU A 56 13.66 16.65 -3.41
N PHE A 57 14.14 15.61 -4.08
CA PHE A 57 15.24 14.76 -3.60
C PHE A 57 16.59 15.04 -4.25
N ALA A 58 16.78 16.23 -4.85
CA ALA A 58 18.01 16.61 -5.58
C ALA A 58 19.30 16.53 -4.73
N ALA A 59 19.19 16.62 -3.41
CA ALA A 59 20.32 16.50 -2.48
C ALA A 59 20.75 15.05 -2.17
N THR A 60 20.02 14.05 -2.66
CA THR A 60 20.32 12.62 -2.47
C THR A 60 21.17 12.06 -3.62
N PRO A 61 21.78 10.86 -3.47
CA PRO A 61 22.61 10.29 -4.53
C PRO A 61 21.82 10.04 -5.83
N ALA A 62 22.19 10.77 -6.89
CA ALA A 62 21.77 10.57 -8.27
C ALA A 62 20.27 10.30 -8.50
N PRO A 63 19.32 11.17 -8.03
CA PRO A 63 17.91 11.00 -8.32
C PRO A 63 17.65 11.17 -9.82
N ARG A 64 16.96 10.22 -10.43
CA ARG A 64 16.66 10.20 -11.87
C ARG A 64 15.22 9.88 -12.14
N SER A 65 14.69 10.37 -13.25
CA SER A 65 13.41 9.94 -13.80
C SER A 65 13.60 9.29 -15.16
N ALA A 66 12.72 8.36 -15.49
CA ALA A 66 12.71 7.68 -16.78
C ALA A 66 11.34 7.84 -17.47
N ALA A 67 11.31 7.73 -18.80
CA ALA A 67 10.10 7.88 -19.58
C ALA A 67 9.25 6.60 -19.62
N THR A 68 9.87 5.44 -19.41
CA THR A 68 9.19 4.13 -19.40
C THR A 68 9.60 3.30 -18.18
N PRO A 69 8.77 2.32 -17.77
CA PRO A 69 9.16 1.34 -16.74
C PRO A 69 10.43 0.58 -17.11
N ARG A 70 10.61 0.23 -18.38
CA ARG A 70 11.81 -0.43 -18.91
C ARG A 70 13.06 0.39 -18.67
N GLU A 71 13.03 1.68 -19.04
CA GLU A 71 14.16 2.59 -18.82
C GLU A 71 14.49 2.74 -17.34
N ALA A 72 13.46 2.90 -16.48
CA ALA A 72 13.66 2.99 -15.04
C ALA A 72 14.33 1.74 -14.46
N ALA A 73 13.93 0.56 -14.94
CA ALA A 73 14.46 -0.72 -14.48
C ALA A 73 15.85 -1.06 -15.01
N THR A 74 16.31 -0.35 -16.06
CA THR A 74 17.59 -0.66 -16.70
C THR A 74 18.77 -0.43 -15.75
N GLY A 75 19.53 -1.50 -15.48
CA GLY A 75 20.68 -1.48 -14.58
C GLY A 75 20.32 -1.50 -13.08
N ALA A 76 19.07 -1.50 -12.72
CA ALA A 76 18.65 -1.63 -11.32
C ALA A 76 18.93 -3.05 -10.76
N ASP A 77 19.27 -3.10 -9.47
CA ASP A 77 19.40 -4.33 -8.70
C ASP A 77 18.01 -4.77 -8.20
N ILE A 78 17.19 -3.81 -7.80
CA ILE A 78 15.86 -4.00 -7.26
C ILE A 78 14.92 -2.98 -7.89
N VAL A 79 13.76 -3.43 -8.36
CA VAL A 79 12.69 -2.59 -8.89
C VAL A 79 11.51 -2.68 -7.94
N PHE A 80 11.17 -1.57 -7.27
CA PHE A 80 9.99 -1.43 -6.45
C PHE A 80 8.82 -0.89 -7.27
N CYS A 81 7.61 -1.35 -7.00
CA CYS A 81 6.41 -0.92 -7.69
C CYS A 81 5.26 -0.66 -6.71
N CYS A 82 4.49 0.42 -6.91
CA CYS A 82 3.24 0.65 -6.20
C CYS A 82 2.26 1.40 -7.10
N VAL A 83 1.37 0.66 -7.75
CA VAL A 83 0.38 1.17 -8.73
C VAL A 83 -1.06 0.92 -8.26
N GLY A 84 -2.05 1.04 -9.14
CA GLY A 84 -3.46 1.06 -8.74
C GLY A 84 -4.13 -0.30 -8.58
N ASN A 85 -3.88 -1.24 -9.48
CA ASN A 85 -4.59 -2.51 -9.61
C ASN A 85 -3.80 -3.52 -10.44
N ASP A 86 -4.41 -4.70 -10.71
CA ASP A 86 -3.81 -5.79 -11.49
C ASP A 86 -3.42 -5.35 -12.91
N ASP A 87 -4.27 -4.58 -13.60
CA ASP A 87 -4.03 -4.16 -14.98
C ASP A 87 -2.91 -3.11 -15.06
N ASP A 88 -2.90 -2.15 -14.13
CA ASP A 88 -1.80 -1.20 -14.00
C ASP A 88 -0.48 -1.95 -13.73
N LEU A 89 -0.51 -2.99 -12.88
CA LEU A 89 0.67 -3.78 -12.55
C LEU A 89 1.18 -4.57 -13.76
N ARG A 90 0.30 -5.23 -14.53
CA ARG A 90 0.67 -5.87 -15.79
C ARG A 90 1.27 -4.87 -16.78
N SER A 91 0.68 -3.69 -16.88
CA SER A 91 1.13 -2.66 -17.84
C SER A 91 2.53 -2.13 -17.56
N VAL A 92 2.94 -2.05 -16.29
CA VAL A 92 4.29 -1.57 -15.91
C VAL A 92 5.33 -2.68 -15.83
N THR A 93 4.91 -3.95 -15.87
CA THR A 93 5.82 -5.11 -15.77
C THR A 93 6.05 -5.81 -17.10
N LEU A 94 4.97 -6.03 -17.87
CA LEU A 94 4.98 -6.85 -19.09
C LEU A 94 5.09 -5.97 -20.36
N GLY A 95 5.38 -6.63 -21.49
CA GLY A 95 5.51 -5.97 -22.78
C GLY A 95 6.88 -5.31 -23.02
N SER A 96 7.02 -4.68 -24.20
CA SER A 96 8.31 -4.11 -24.65
C SER A 96 8.80 -2.95 -23.80
N ASP A 97 7.91 -2.16 -23.20
CA ASP A 97 8.21 -1.01 -22.35
C ASP A 97 8.04 -1.31 -20.85
N GLY A 98 7.67 -2.56 -20.52
CA GLY A 98 7.55 -3.04 -19.15
C GLY A 98 8.89 -3.23 -18.47
N ALA A 99 8.89 -3.18 -17.15
CA ALA A 99 10.10 -3.28 -16.34
C ALA A 99 10.90 -4.57 -16.57
N PHE A 100 10.23 -5.71 -16.77
CA PHE A 100 10.92 -6.98 -16.97
C PHE A 100 11.82 -6.95 -18.19
N ALA A 101 11.44 -6.25 -19.27
CA ALA A 101 12.27 -6.11 -20.47
C ALA A 101 13.54 -5.24 -20.25
N GLY A 102 13.60 -4.44 -19.19
CA GLY A 102 14.75 -3.60 -18.84
C GLY A 102 15.62 -4.17 -17.72
N MET A 103 15.10 -5.12 -16.96
CA MET A 103 15.81 -5.71 -15.82
C MET A 103 16.92 -6.67 -16.26
N LYS A 104 18.03 -6.64 -15.54
CA LYS A 104 19.14 -7.59 -15.75
C LYS A 104 18.85 -8.95 -15.08
N PRO A 105 19.40 -10.07 -15.59
CA PRO A 105 19.25 -11.36 -14.95
C PRO A 105 19.62 -11.32 -13.46
N GLY A 106 18.82 -11.99 -12.63
CA GLY A 106 18.98 -11.99 -11.17
C GLY A 106 18.43 -10.77 -10.43
N ALA A 107 18.03 -9.69 -11.13
CA ALA A 107 17.38 -8.55 -10.49
C ALA A 107 16.00 -8.93 -9.91
N ILE A 108 15.57 -8.19 -8.88
CA ILE A 108 14.37 -8.52 -8.11
C ILE A 108 13.31 -7.45 -8.35
N PHE A 109 12.10 -7.87 -8.72
CA PHE A 109 10.92 -7.01 -8.75
C PHE A 109 10.13 -7.17 -7.46
N VAL A 110 9.77 -6.06 -6.81
CA VAL A 110 9.04 -6.01 -5.54
C VAL A 110 7.76 -5.22 -5.73
N ASP A 111 6.63 -5.90 -5.65
CA ASP A 111 5.33 -5.30 -5.86
C ASP A 111 4.64 -4.93 -4.54
N HIS A 112 4.51 -3.64 -4.28
CA HIS A 112 3.78 -3.09 -3.13
C HIS A 112 2.31 -2.76 -3.44
N THR A 113 1.86 -3.01 -4.66
CA THR A 113 0.45 -2.81 -5.04
C THR A 113 -0.45 -3.74 -4.24
N THR A 114 -1.59 -3.27 -3.77
CA THR A 114 -2.66 -4.17 -3.34
C THR A 114 -3.36 -4.70 -4.58
N ALA A 115 -3.06 -5.93 -4.92
CA ALA A 115 -3.46 -6.63 -6.14
C ALA A 115 -4.02 -8.03 -5.81
N SER A 116 -4.44 -8.80 -6.82
CA SER A 116 -4.84 -10.18 -6.62
C SER A 116 -3.65 -11.11 -6.35
N ALA A 117 -3.86 -12.18 -5.59
CA ALA A 117 -2.86 -13.24 -5.44
C ALA A 117 -2.60 -13.97 -6.77
N GLU A 118 -3.55 -13.90 -7.70
CA GLU A 118 -3.45 -14.46 -9.05
C GLU A 118 -2.43 -13.70 -9.88
N VAL A 119 -2.53 -12.37 -9.96
CA VAL A 119 -1.56 -11.55 -10.70
C VAL A 119 -0.16 -11.66 -10.09
N ALA A 120 -0.05 -11.75 -8.76
CA ALA A 120 1.25 -11.97 -8.10
C ALA A 120 1.91 -13.28 -8.57
N ARG A 121 1.14 -14.38 -8.65
CA ARG A 121 1.64 -15.67 -9.15
C ARG A 121 1.93 -15.65 -10.67
N GLU A 122 1.10 -14.97 -11.45
CA GLU A 122 1.32 -14.74 -12.88
C GLU A 122 2.65 -14.03 -13.12
N LEU A 123 2.89 -12.92 -12.44
CA LEU A 123 4.11 -12.13 -12.61
C LEU A 123 5.34 -12.81 -12.03
N TYR A 124 5.20 -13.57 -10.94
CA TYR A 124 6.25 -14.42 -10.44
C TYR A 124 6.71 -15.44 -11.50
N ALA A 125 5.76 -16.12 -12.16
CA ALA A 125 6.08 -17.08 -13.23
C ALA A 125 6.74 -16.39 -14.43
N ALA A 126 6.23 -15.22 -14.84
CA ALA A 126 6.78 -14.43 -15.94
C ALA A 126 8.20 -13.91 -15.64
N ALA A 127 8.46 -13.46 -14.41
CA ALA A 127 9.78 -13.04 -13.95
C ALA A 127 10.79 -14.23 -13.99
N LYS A 128 10.39 -15.36 -13.42
CA LYS A 128 11.21 -16.58 -13.41
C LYS A 128 11.60 -17.05 -14.82
N ALA A 129 10.67 -17.00 -15.77
CA ALA A 129 10.93 -17.37 -17.18
C ALA A 129 12.01 -16.49 -17.85
N GLN A 130 12.24 -15.29 -17.30
CA GLN A 130 13.26 -14.34 -17.78
C GLN A 130 14.52 -14.31 -16.88
N GLY A 131 14.66 -15.25 -15.94
CA GLY A 131 15.78 -15.28 -14.99
C GLY A 131 15.77 -14.16 -13.95
N LEU A 132 14.60 -13.57 -13.73
CA LEU A 132 14.35 -12.53 -12.73
C LEU A 132 13.77 -13.14 -11.44
N GLN A 133 13.74 -12.36 -10.36
CA GLN A 133 13.08 -12.73 -9.11
C GLN A 133 11.89 -11.78 -8.86
N PHE A 134 10.89 -12.26 -8.12
CA PHE A 134 9.67 -11.50 -7.82
C PHE A 134 9.25 -11.70 -6.36
N VAL A 135 8.84 -10.60 -5.71
CA VAL A 135 8.28 -10.59 -4.34
C VAL A 135 7.01 -9.75 -4.36
N ASP A 136 5.87 -10.34 -4.02
CA ASP A 136 4.66 -9.58 -3.71
C ASP A 136 4.75 -9.07 -2.27
N ALA A 137 4.58 -7.77 -2.06
CA ALA A 137 4.93 -7.10 -0.83
C ALA A 137 3.95 -5.95 -0.49
N PRO A 138 2.62 -6.16 -0.53
CA PRO A 138 1.66 -5.12 -0.18
C PRO A 138 1.89 -4.59 1.22
N VAL A 139 1.42 -3.35 1.45
CA VAL A 139 1.73 -2.57 2.64
C VAL A 139 0.49 -2.22 3.46
N SER A 140 0.69 -1.99 4.75
CA SER A 140 -0.28 -1.44 5.68
C SER A 140 0.35 -0.30 6.48
N GLY A 141 -0.46 0.74 6.84
CA GLY A 141 -0.01 1.93 7.57
C GLY A 141 -0.51 3.24 6.94
N GLY A 142 -1.10 3.18 5.74
CA GLY A 142 -1.65 4.33 5.01
C GLY A 142 -0.60 5.38 4.66
N GLN A 143 -1.08 6.55 4.23
CA GLN A 143 -0.23 7.67 3.82
C GLN A 143 0.73 8.11 4.93
N ALA A 144 0.25 8.23 6.17
CA ALA A 144 1.09 8.62 7.30
C ALA A 144 2.21 7.61 7.56
N GLY A 145 1.91 6.31 7.46
CA GLY A 145 2.92 5.25 7.56
C GLY A 145 3.98 5.35 6.47
N ALA A 146 3.58 5.65 5.24
CA ALA A 146 4.51 5.84 4.12
C ALA A 146 5.40 7.07 4.33
N GLN A 147 4.81 8.21 4.71
CA GLN A 147 5.54 9.47 4.96
C GLN A 147 6.54 9.35 6.12
N ASN A 148 6.21 8.58 7.15
CA ASN A 148 7.06 8.40 8.33
C ASN A 148 8.03 7.21 8.22
N GLY A 149 8.04 6.46 7.11
CA GLY A 149 8.86 5.25 6.97
C GLY A 149 8.47 4.14 7.94
N MET A 150 7.19 4.02 8.30
CA MET A 150 6.65 3.14 9.34
C MET A 150 5.64 2.12 8.82
N LEU A 151 5.78 1.74 7.54
CA LEU A 151 4.89 0.75 6.94
C LEU A 151 5.14 -0.66 7.52
N THR A 152 4.10 -1.46 7.52
CA THR A 152 4.18 -2.91 7.70
C THR A 152 4.05 -3.55 6.33
N VAL A 153 5.01 -4.38 5.93
CA VAL A 153 5.10 -5.02 4.62
C VAL A 153 4.91 -6.52 4.78
N MET A 154 3.96 -7.06 4.03
CA MET A 154 3.59 -8.48 4.02
C MET A 154 4.12 -9.11 2.73
N CYS A 155 5.12 -10.00 2.83
CA CYS A 155 5.81 -10.51 1.64
C CYS A 155 5.44 -11.96 1.32
N GLY A 156 5.34 -12.24 0.01
CA GLY A 156 5.30 -13.56 -0.57
C GLY A 156 6.35 -13.71 -1.66
N GLY A 157 7.05 -14.83 -1.69
CA GLY A 157 8.10 -15.09 -2.69
C GLY A 157 9.21 -16.02 -2.20
N ASP A 158 10.30 -16.08 -2.95
CA ASP A 158 11.46 -16.90 -2.59
C ASP A 158 12.25 -16.27 -1.44
N ALA A 159 12.69 -17.09 -0.49
CA ALA A 159 13.43 -16.64 0.70
C ALA A 159 14.73 -15.88 0.36
N ASN A 160 15.44 -16.27 -0.70
CA ASN A 160 16.67 -15.59 -1.11
C ASN A 160 16.39 -14.18 -1.68
N ALA A 161 15.34 -14.05 -2.48
CA ALA A 161 14.88 -12.74 -2.99
C ALA A 161 14.47 -11.83 -1.81
N PHE A 162 13.68 -12.36 -0.89
CA PHE A 162 13.25 -11.66 0.31
C PHE A 162 14.45 -11.19 1.15
N ALA A 163 15.42 -12.06 1.44
CA ALA A 163 16.60 -11.71 2.24
C ALA A 163 17.44 -10.59 1.62
N THR A 164 17.44 -10.47 0.29
CA THR A 164 18.14 -9.40 -0.43
C THR A 164 17.35 -8.07 -0.35
N VAL A 165 16.03 -8.12 -0.41
CA VAL A 165 15.16 -6.93 -0.46
C VAL A 165 14.90 -6.36 0.93
N GLN A 166 14.76 -7.20 1.94
CA GLN A 166 14.36 -6.78 3.30
C GLN A 166 15.20 -5.62 3.84
N PRO A 167 16.55 -5.66 3.85
CA PRO A 167 17.36 -4.56 4.39
C PRO A 167 17.10 -3.23 3.67
N VAL A 168 16.87 -3.26 2.34
CA VAL A 168 16.57 -2.08 1.52
C VAL A 168 15.16 -1.56 1.81
N GLY A 169 14.17 -2.45 1.89
CA GLY A 169 12.77 -2.12 2.17
C GLY A 169 12.54 -1.59 3.60
N MET A 170 13.43 -1.88 4.54
CA MET A 170 13.39 -1.29 5.88
C MET A 170 13.55 0.24 5.87
N ALA A 171 14.03 0.85 4.79
CA ALA A 171 14.09 2.30 4.67
C ALA A 171 12.71 2.98 4.84
N PHE A 172 11.64 2.38 4.34
CA PHE A 172 10.26 2.92 4.42
C PHE A 172 9.33 2.09 5.32
N SER A 173 9.85 1.13 6.07
CA SER A 173 9.03 0.25 6.89
C SER A 173 9.56 0.07 8.31
N ARG A 174 8.67 -0.35 9.21
CA ARG A 174 9.00 -0.80 10.57
C ARG A 174 8.99 -2.32 10.70
N ALA A 175 8.34 -3.00 9.76
CA ALA A 175 8.27 -4.46 9.69
C ALA A 175 8.19 -4.88 8.23
N PHE A 176 9.01 -5.86 7.86
CA PHE A 176 9.11 -6.42 6.52
C PHE A 176 9.23 -7.93 6.67
N THR A 177 8.15 -8.69 6.39
CA THR A 177 8.04 -10.08 6.84
C THR A 177 7.62 -11.00 5.70
N LEU A 178 8.38 -12.08 5.49
CA LEU A 178 8.02 -13.16 4.56
C LEU A 178 6.97 -14.07 5.20
N LEU A 179 5.85 -14.27 4.52
CA LEU A 179 4.69 -15.02 5.01
C LEU A 179 4.45 -16.33 4.26
N GLY A 180 5.15 -16.53 3.14
CA GLY A 180 5.04 -17.73 2.34
C GLY A 180 5.53 -17.54 0.91
N SER A 181 5.15 -18.47 0.01
CA SER A 181 5.43 -18.39 -1.42
C SER A 181 4.70 -17.22 -2.09
N SER A 182 5.00 -16.99 -3.38
CA SER A 182 4.36 -15.93 -4.16
C SER A 182 2.82 -15.95 -4.06
N GLY A 183 2.24 -14.78 -3.82
CA GLY A 183 0.83 -14.55 -3.52
C GLY A 183 0.49 -14.53 -2.02
N ALA A 184 1.40 -15.02 -1.14
CA ALA A 184 1.13 -15.03 0.30
C ALA A 184 1.07 -13.61 0.90
N GLY A 185 1.83 -12.66 0.38
CA GLY A 185 1.76 -11.26 0.76
C GLY A 185 0.39 -10.65 0.45
N GLN A 186 -0.11 -10.88 -0.79
CA GLN A 186 -1.43 -10.41 -1.20
C GLN A 186 -2.56 -11.04 -0.38
N LEU A 187 -2.48 -12.35 -0.11
CA LEU A 187 -3.45 -13.03 0.76
C LEU A 187 -3.43 -12.46 2.19
N ALA A 188 -2.26 -12.20 2.75
CA ALA A 188 -2.13 -11.55 4.06
C ALA A 188 -2.71 -10.13 4.05
N LYS A 189 -2.52 -9.38 2.96
CA LYS A 189 -3.17 -8.07 2.78
C LYS A 189 -4.69 -8.19 2.73
N MET A 190 -5.24 -9.22 2.08
CA MET A 190 -6.69 -9.50 2.08
C MET A 190 -7.21 -9.74 3.50
N VAL A 191 -6.50 -10.53 4.32
CA VAL A 191 -6.83 -10.72 5.75
C VAL A 191 -6.87 -9.38 6.50
N ASN A 192 -5.86 -8.53 6.27
CA ASN A 192 -5.83 -7.18 6.85
C ASN A 192 -7.05 -6.35 6.43
N GLN A 193 -7.45 -6.38 5.16
CA GLN A 193 -8.59 -5.60 4.65
C GLN A 193 -9.94 -6.11 5.19
N ILE A 194 -10.11 -7.42 5.35
CA ILE A 194 -11.26 -8.03 6.04
C ILE A 194 -11.40 -7.46 7.46
N CYS A 195 -10.31 -7.47 8.22
CA CYS A 195 -10.31 -6.93 9.59
C CYS A 195 -10.67 -5.43 9.61
N ILE A 196 -10.06 -4.63 8.74
CA ILE A 196 -10.31 -3.18 8.69
C ILE A 196 -11.77 -2.89 8.34
N ALA A 197 -12.35 -3.59 7.35
CA ALA A 197 -13.73 -3.37 6.93
C ALA A 197 -14.71 -3.56 8.09
N GLY A 198 -14.66 -4.71 8.77
CA GLY A 198 -15.54 -5.00 9.89
C GLY A 198 -15.34 -4.06 11.07
N LEU A 199 -14.08 -3.72 11.38
CA LEU A 199 -13.71 -2.84 12.47
C LEU A 199 -14.22 -1.40 12.26
N VAL A 200 -14.04 -0.84 11.06
CA VAL A 200 -14.50 0.54 10.75
C VAL A 200 -16.02 0.62 10.79
N GLN A 201 -16.74 -0.42 10.32
CA GLN A 201 -18.19 -0.46 10.43
C GLN A 201 -18.64 -0.51 11.90
N GLY A 202 -18.06 -1.38 12.71
CA GLY A 202 -18.39 -1.45 14.14
C GLY A 202 -18.09 -0.14 14.89
N LEU A 203 -16.97 0.51 14.57
CA LEU A 203 -16.63 1.82 15.13
C LEU A 203 -17.63 2.91 14.69
N SER A 204 -18.09 2.87 13.44
CA SER A 204 -19.10 3.81 12.92
C SER A 204 -20.42 3.66 13.67
N GLU A 205 -20.89 2.44 13.89
CA GLU A 205 -22.12 2.14 14.66
C GLU A 205 -21.97 2.57 16.11
N ALA A 206 -20.84 2.28 16.75
CA ALA A 206 -20.58 2.66 18.13
C ALA A 206 -20.62 4.18 18.33
N ILE A 207 -19.99 4.95 17.41
CA ILE A 207 -20.01 6.41 17.48
C ILE A 207 -21.41 6.95 17.25
N ALA A 208 -22.13 6.45 16.24
CA ALA A 208 -23.51 6.89 15.97
C ALA A 208 -24.45 6.57 17.15
N PHE A 209 -24.34 5.37 17.72
CA PHE A 209 -25.09 5.00 18.91
C PHE A 209 -24.83 5.94 20.10
N GLY A 210 -23.56 6.22 20.39
CA GLY A 210 -23.20 7.09 21.51
C GLY A 210 -23.66 8.54 21.30
N GLN A 211 -23.58 9.05 20.07
CA GLN A 211 -24.13 10.38 19.73
C GLN A 211 -25.65 10.44 19.96
N ASN A 212 -26.40 9.43 19.52
CA ASN A 212 -27.85 9.33 19.74
C ASN A 212 -28.22 9.17 21.23
N ALA A 213 -27.33 8.56 22.01
CA ALA A 213 -27.49 8.43 23.47
C ALA A 213 -27.08 9.72 24.24
N GLY A 214 -26.62 10.77 23.55
CA GLY A 214 -26.23 12.04 24.19
C GLY A 214 -24.85 12.02 24.86
N LEU A 215 -23.98 11.05 24.52
CA LEU A 215 -22.64 10.95 25.10
C LEU A 215 -21.65 11.89 24.40
N ASP A 216 -20.68 12.44 25.14
CA ASP A 216 -19.49 13.05 24.54
C ASP A 216 -18.59 11.95 23.96
N MET A 217 -18.74 11.71 22.65
CA MET A 217 -18.02 10.63 21.98
C MET A 217 -16.50 10.81 21.97
N LYS A 218 -15.98 12.03 22.08
CA LYS A 218 -14.53 12.23 22.18
C LYS A 218 -14.00 11.71 23.52
N GLN A 219 -14.71 11.99 24.61
CA GLN A 219 -14.38 11.45 25.94
C GLN A 219 -14.55 9.93 25.98
N VAL A 220 -15.64 9.42 25.41
CA VAL A 220 -15.88 7.97 25.34
C VAL A 220 -14.74 7.26 24.63
N LEU A 221 -14.31 7.74 23.46
CA LEU A 221 -13.19 7.17 22.70
C LEU A 221 -11.86 7.22 23.47
N ASP A 222 -11.60 8.28 24.23
CA ASP A 222 -10.40 8.39 25.07
C ASP A 222 -10.40 7.36 26.23
N VAL A 223 -11.56 6.95 26.69
CA VAL A 223 -11.70 5.92 27.74
C VAL A 223 -11.59 4.52 27.14
N ILE A 224 -12.42 4.19 26.16
CA ILE A 224 -12.46 2.83 25.60
C ILE A 224 -11.22 2.50 24.76
N GLY A 225 -10.53 3.50 24.22
CA GLY A 225 -9.24 3.34 23.54
C GLY A 225 -8.10 2.82 24.45
N LYS A 226 -8.30 2.79 25.78
CA LYS A 226 -7.37 2.17 26.74
C LYS A 226 -7.72 0.72 27.10
N GLY A 227 -8.83 0.22 26.55
CA GLY A 227 -9.35 -1.11 26.82
C GLY A 227 -9.33 -2.03 25.60
N ALA A 228 -10.03 -3.14 25.69
CA ALA A 228 -10.07 -4.20 24.69
C ALA A 228 -10.69 -3.78 23.34
N ALA A 229 -11.42 -2.67 23.28
CA ALA A 229 -12.01 -2.13 22.05
C ALA A 229 -11.03 -1.28 21.24
N GLN A 230 -9.82 -1.00 21.75
CA GLN A 230 -8.80 -0.20 21.08
C GLN A 230 -8.46 -0.73 19.70
N SER A 231 -8.23 0.18 18.78
CA SER A 231 -7.73 -0.12 17.44
C SER A 231 -7.04 1.10 16.83
N TRP A 232 -6.18 0.85 15.84
CA TRP A 232 -5.56 1.94 15.08
C TRP A 232 -6.61 2.91 14.51
N GLN A 233 -7.74 2.40 14.02
CA GLN A 233 -8.82 3.21 13.46
C GLN A 233 -9.49 4.07 14.53
N MET A 234 -9.71 3.52 15.73
CA MET A 234 -10.24 4.28 16.86
C MET A 234 -9.30 5.44 17.21
N ASP A 235 -8.00 5.17 17.36
CA ASP A 235 -7.00 6.17 17.75
C ASP A 235 -6.81 7.28 16.69
N ASN A 236 -6.80 6.90 15.40
CA ASN A 236 -6.44 7.80 14.32
C ASN A 236 -7.64 8.34 13.52
N ARG A 237 -8.83 7.76 13.66
CA ARG A 237 -10.04 8.14 12.94
C ARG A 237 -11.24 8.43 13.85
N GLY A 238 -11.33 7.85 15.03
CA GLY A 238 -12.51 7.98 15.88
C GLY A 238 -12.93 9.43 16.10
N LYS A 239 -12.01 10.29 16.51
CA LYS A 239 -12.32 11.73 16.74
C LYS A 239 -12.65 12.49 15.45
N THR A 240 -12.00 12.17 14.33
CA THR A 240 -12.30 12.80 13.04
C THR A 240 -13.65 12.36 12.48
N MET A 241 -14.10 11.12 12.78
CA MET A 241 -15.45 10.63 12.47
C MET A 241 -16.52 11.40 13.25
N VAL A 242 -16.25 11.72 14.53
CA VAL A 242 -17.11 12.58 15.34
C VAL A 242 -17.21 13.98 14.73
N ASP A 243 -16.09 14.53 14.25
CA ASP A 243 -15.98 15.87 13.65
C ASP A 243 -16.41 15.93 12.17
N ASP A 244 -16.90 14.83 11.59
CA ASP A 244 -17.31 14.70 10.18
C ASP A 244 -16.20 15.03 9.16
N LYS A 245 -14.94 14.66 9.46
CA LYS A 245 -13.75 14.92 8.64
C LYS A 245 -13.25 13.65 8.02
N PHE A 246 -13.17 13.60 6.66
CA PHE A 246 -12.84 12.39 5.90
C PHE A 246 -11.82 12.64 4.77
N ASP A 247 -11.07 13.73 4.83
CA ASP A 247 -10.03 14.04 3.83
C ASP A 247 -8.69 13.44 4.25
N PHE A 248 -8.58 12.12 4.04
CA PHE A 248 -7.39 11.33 4.38
C PHE A 248 -7.00 10.40 3.23
N GLY A 249 -5.86 9.72 3.35
CA GLY A 249 -5.20 9.04 2.24
C GLY A 249 -5.77 7.69 1.79
N PHE A 250 -6.80 7.10 2.44
CA PHE A 250 -7.33 5.80 2.03
C PHE A 250 -8.78 5.90 1.54
N ALA A 251 -8.93 6.21 0.26
CA ALA A 251 -10.21 6.45 -0.36
C ALA A 251 -11.11 5.21 -0.41
N VAL A 252 -12.43 5.44 -0.31
CA VAL A 252 -13.50 4.43 -0.46
C VAL A 252 -13.35 3.61 -1.75
N ASP A 253 -13.01 4.24 -2.88
CA ASP A 253 -12.80 3.51 -4.14
C ASP A 253 -11.72 2.43 -4.03
N TRP A 254 -10.62 2.72 -3.33
CA TRP A 254 -9.55 1.73 -3.11
C TRP A 254 -9.98 0.62 -2.17
N MET A 255 -10.74 0.94 -1.12
CA MET A 255 -11.27 -0.09 -0.22
C MET A 255 -12.23 -1.02 -0.95
N ARG A 256 -13.12 -0.48 -1.79
CA ARG A 256 -14.03 -1.30 -2.60
C ARG A 256 -13.29 -2.21 -3.58
N LYS A 257 -12.24 -1.68 -4.23
CA LYS A 257 -11.35 -2.52 -5.05
C LYS A 257 -10.77 -3.66 -4.22
N ASP A 258 -10.23 -3.35 -3.04
CA ASP A 258 -9.60 -4.34 -2.18
C ASP A 258 -10.59 -5.40 -1.70
N LEU A 259 -11.82 -5.00 -1.29
CA LEU A 259 -12.87 -5.94 -0.89
C LEU A 259 -13.37 -6.78 -2.06
N GLY A 260 -13.38 -6.24 -3.28
CA GLY A 260 -13.67 -7.00 -4.50
C GLY A 260 -12.66 -8.14 -4.68
N LEU A 261 -11.36 -7.86 -4.58
CA LEU A 261 -10.29 -8.89 -4.63
C LEU A 261 -10.48 -9.96 -3.54
N VAL A 262 -10.82 -9.52 -2.31
CA VAL A 262 -11.10 -10.42 -1.18
C VAL A 262 -12.27 -11.37 -1.49
N LEU A 263 -13.39 -10.83 -1.98
CA LEU A 263 -14.60 -11.61 -2.28
C LEU A 263 -14.39 -12.58 -3.45
N ASP A 264 -13.60 -12.19 -4.44
CA ASP A 264 -13.23 -13.08 -5.54
C ASP A 264 -12.32 -14.22 -5.08
N GLU A 265 -11.35 -13.93 -4.23
CA GLU A 265 -10.50 -14.97 -3.65
C GLU A 265 -11.31 -15.89 -2.71
N ALA A 266 -12.27 -15.35 -1.97
CA ALA A 266 -13.16 -16.14 -1.11
C ALA A 266 -13.99 -17.17 -1.90
N LYS A 267 -14.44 -16.83 -3.13
CA LYS A 267 -15.11 -17.78 -4.04
C LYS A 267 -14.18 -18.92 -4.45
N ARG A 268 -12.90 -18.64 -4.67
CA ARG A 268 -11.89 -19.65 -5.08
C ARG A 268 -11.54 -20.61 -3.95
N ASN A 269 -11.34 -20.07 -2.74
CA ASN A 269 -10.90 -20.87 -1.58
C ASN A 269 -12.03 -21.39 -0.70
N GLY A 270 -13.32 -21.07 -1.03
CA GLY A 270 -14.50 -21.53 -0.33
C GLY A 270 -14.80 -20.80 1.00
N SER A 271 -14.14 -19.68 1.28
CA SER A 271 -14.37 -18.90 2.50
C SER A 271 -15.71 -18.20 2.50
N ARG A 272 -16.36 -18.13 3.67
CA ARG A 272 -17.60 -17.38 3.88
C ARG A 272 -17.31 -16.05 4.57
N LEU A 273 -17.59 -14.93 3.89
CA LEU A 273 -17.28 -13.58 4.35
C LEU A 273 -18.53 -12.68 4.39
N PRO A 274 -19.57 -13.03 5.19
CA PRO A 274 -20.83 -12.29 5.17
C PRO A 274 -20.66 -10.81 5.60
N VAL A 275 -19.87 -10.55 6.62
CA VAL A 275 -19.61 -9.17 7.09
C VAL A 275 -18.87 -8.35 6.04
N THR A 276 -17.83 -8.92 5.43
CA THR A 276 -17.05 -8.24 4.38
C THR A 276 -17.92 -7.89 3.17
N ALA A 277 -18.77 -8.82 2.72
CA ALA A 277 -19.70 -8.59 1.61
C ALA A 277 -20.72 -7.49 1.93
N LEU A 278 -21.25 -7.48 3.16
CA LEU A 278 -22.19 -6.45 3.61
C LEU A 278 -21.52 -5.08 3.68
N VAL A 279 -20.32 -5.00 4.24
CA VAL A 279 -19.58 -3.74 4.37
C VAL A 279 -19.16 -3.18 3.00
N ASP A 280 -18.84 -4.05 2.01
CA ASP A 280 -18.62 -3.59 0.64
C ASP A 280 -19.85 -2.89 0.06
N GLN A 281 -21.07 -3.43 0.29
CA GLN A 281 -22.31 -2.75 -0.12
C GLN A 281 -22.49 -1.41 0.61
N PHE A 282 -22.11 -1.32 1.87
CA PHE A 282 -22.16 -0.07 2.61
C PHE A 282 -21.21 0.98 2.02
N TYR A 283 -20.03 0.59 1.58
CA TYR A 283 -19.14 1.49 0.84
C TYR A 283 -19.71 1.91 -0.53
N ALA A 284 -20.48 1.04 -1.20
CA ALA A 284 -21.20 1.43 -2.41
C ALA A 284 -22.21 2.56 -2.13
N ASP A 285 -22.88 2.55 -0.97
CA ASP A 285 -23.77 3.65 -0.60
C ASP A 285 -22.98 4.95 -0.36
N VAL A 286 -21.80 4.87 0.27
CA VAL A 286 -20.93 6.04 0.44
C VAL A 286 -20.50 6.62 -0.91
N GLN A 287 -20.20 5.78 -1.90
CA GLN A 287 -19.91 6.24 -3.27
C GLN A 287 -21.11 6.98 -3.88
N LYS A 288 -22.34 6.46 -3.72
CA LYS A 288 -23.59 7.14 -4.19
C LYS A 288 -23.79 8.50 -3.54
N MET A 289 -23.28 8.70 -2.31
CA MET A 289 -23.28 10.00 -1.62
C MET A 289 -22.20 10.96 -2.16
N GLY A 290 -21.43 10.58 -3.19
CA GLY A 290 -20.30 11.36 -3.70
C GLY A 290 -19.00 11.13 -2.93
N GLY A 291 -18.94 10.14 -2.07
CA GLY A 291 -17.81 9.85 -1.18
C GLY A 291 -16.71 8.99 -1.77
N ASN A 292 -16.58 8.90 -3.10
CA ASN A 292 -15.57 8.09 -3.80
C ASN A 292 -14.15 8.30 -3.27
N ARG A 293 -13.81 9.56 -2.96
CA ARG A 293 -12.49 9.96 -2.50
C ARG A 293 -12.38 10.17 -0.99
N TRP A 294 -13.49 10.06 -0.26
CA TRP A 294 -13.46 10.12 1.21
C TRP A 294 -12.71 8.94 1.80
N ASP A 295 -12.11 9.16 2.96
CA ASP A 295 -11.47 8.09 3.73
C ASP A 295 -12.48 7.00 4.13
N THR A 296 -12.00 5.77 4.26
CA THR A 296 -12.83 4.61 4.64
C THR A 296 -13.64 4.81 5.91
N SER A 297 -13.20 5.68 6.81
CA SER A 297 -13.93 6.05 8.03
C SER A 297 -15.26 6.78 7.76
N SER A 298 -15.52 7.19 6.52
CA SER A 298 -16.79 7.81 6.09
C SER A 298 -18.01 6.88 6.11
N LEU A 299 -17.87 5.59 6.42
CA LEU A 299 -19.00 4.67 6.65
C LEU A 299 -20.02 5.22 7.63
N ILE A 300 -19.61 6.00 8.63
CA ILE A 300 -20.50 6.64 9.61
C ILE A 300 -21.51 7.59 8.96
N LYS A 301 -21.23 8.16 7.79
CA LYS A 301 -22.16 9.06 7.09
C LYS A 301 -23.47 8.39 6.70
N ARG A 302 -23.51 7.07 6.59
CA ARG A 302 -24.71 6.29 6.33
C ARG A 302 -25.66 6.19 7.54
N LEU A 303 -25.15 6.50 8.73
CA LEU A 303 -25.84 6.34 10.00
C LEU A 303 -26.36 7.65 10.59
N LYS A 304 -26.18 8.74 9.84
CA LYS A 304 -26.61 10.11 10.20
C LYS A 304 -27.88 10.50 9.44
#